data_7f007001a991c38643b1b8686e3482e7
#
_entry.id   7f007001a991c38643b1b8686e3482e7
#
_cell.length_a   1.000
_cell.length_b   1.000
_cell.length_c   1.000
_cell.angle_alpha   90.00
_cell.angle_beta   90.00
_cell.angle_gamma   90.00
#
_symmetry.space_group_name_H-M   'P 1'
#
loop_
_entity.id
_entity.type
_entity.pdbx_description
1 polymer ?
#
loop_
_entity_poly.entity_id
_entity_poly.type
_entity_poly.pdbx_seq_one_letter_code
_entity_poly.pdbx_strand_id
1 'polypeptide(L)'
;MKKKNSYRWLIWILLAVILIGVALWNILPPYLDRMKSEQDYQIDHQDELGINYPIVYSGDNEKYLRKDIHGNEHIAGSIFLEGLNQSDFSDLYNIIYGHNMNNGSMFGSLKKYKDEGFWKKNQYFTVYTESTAYRYQIFSYEDAVVGGNVYKVGYQPGEEYQTFIDEMVKNSDFDTGIEPKSTNKILTLSTCTDHDSSKRFEVHAVCIDTQKISEE
;
A
#
# COMPACT_ATOMS: atom_id res chain seq x y z
N MET A 1 56.67 -26.82 34.98
CA MET A 1 55.37 -26.08 35.03
C MET A 1 54.97 -25.70 33.60
N LYS A 2 53.88 -26.31 33.04
CA LYS A 2 53.43 -26.10 31.67
C LYS A 2 52.63 -24.80 31.59
N LYS A 3 53.14 -23.79 30.87
CA LYS A 3 52.36 -22.62 30.44
C LYS A 3 51.35 -23.06 29.37
N LYS A 4 50.17 -23.44 29.78
CA LYS A 4 49.08 -23.93 28.89
C LYS A 4 48.02 -22.88 28.81
N ASN A 5 47.71 -22.41 27.60
CA ASN A 5 46.49 -21.75 27.15
C ASN A 5 46.27 -20.25 27.44
N SER A 6 47.24 -19.39 27.12
CA SER A 6 47.00 -17.93 27.06
C SER A 6 46.17 -17.44 25.85
N TYR A 7 46.00 -18.27 24.79
CA TYR A 7 45.43 -17.80 23.52
C TYR A 7 43.99 -18.33 23.24
N ARG A 8 43.44 -19.16 24.12
CA ARG A 8 42.07 -19.71 23.87
C ARG A 8 41.00 -18.63 23.90
N TRP A 9 41.17 -17.61 24.69
CA TRP A 9 40.24 -16.49 24.73
C TRP A 9 40.26 -15.65 23.43
N LEU A 10 41.37 -15.56 22.73
CA LEU A 10 41.48 -14.89 21.42
C LEU A 10 40.64 -15.60 20.35
N ILE A 11 40.54 -16.94 20.41
CA ILE A 11 39.66 -17.71 19.51
C ILE A 11 38.21 -17.36 19.73
N TRP A 12 37.79 -17.23 20.98
CA TRP A 12 36.42 -16.84 21.31
C TRP A 12 36.08 -15.41 20.89
N ILE A 13 37.03 -14.48 21.01
CA ILE A 13 36.89 -13.11 20.51
C ILE A 13 36.79 -13.12 19.00
N LEU A 14 37.62 -13.88 18.30
CA LEU A 14 37.58 -14.00 16.83
C LEU A 14 36.23 -14.55 16.35
N LEU A 15 35.74 -15.60 17.03
CA LEU A 15 34.40 -16.17 16.73
C LEU A 15 33.28 -15.16 16.99
N ALA A 16 33.35 -14.42 18.08
CA ALA A 16 32.35 -13.37 18.37
C ALA A 16 32.37 -12.25 17.32
N VAL A 17 33.55 -11.80 16.88
CA VAL A 17 33.70 -10.79 15.82
C VAL A 17 33.13 -11.30 14.50
N ILE A 18 33.40 -12.57 14.14
CA ILE A 18 32.84 -13.19 12.92
C ILE A 18 31.30 -13.26 13.02
N LEU A 19 30.74 -13.69 14.17
CA LEU A 19 29.29 -13.76 14.35
C LEU A 19 28.63 -12.38 14.29
N ILE A 20 29.25 -11.36 14.90
CA ILE A 20 28.80 -9.97 14.81
C ILE A 20 28.86 -9.48 13.35
N GLY A 21 29.94 -9.78 12.64
CA GLY A 21 30.10 -9.43 11.21
C GLY A 21 29.01 -10.06 10.35
N VAL A 22 28.70 -11.35 10.56
CA VAL A 22 27.62 -12.06 9.85
C VAL A 22 26.25 -11.48 10.22
N ALA A 23 26.00 -11.19 11.50
CA ALA A 23 24.74 -10.57 11.94
C ALA A 23 24.58 -9.18 11.33
N LEU A 24 25.60 -8.35 11.32
CA LEU A 24 25.59 -7.03 10.68
C LEU A 24 25.39 -7.14 9.17
N TRP A 25 26.02 -8.10 8.51
CA TRP A 25 25.84 -8.34 7.07
C TRP A 25 24.41 -8.68 6.69
N ASN A 26 23.68 -9.40 7.54
CA ASN A 26 22.30 -9.77 7.31
C ASN A 26 21.27 -8.68 7.72
N ILE A 27 21.62 -7.86 8.71
CA ILE A 27 20.69 -6.86 9.28
C ILE A 27 20.88 -5.48 8.64
N LEU A 28 22.12 -5.10 8.34
CA LEU A 28 22.45 -3.75 7.89
C LEU A 28 21.89 -3.41 6.50
N PRO A 29 21.98 -4.29 5.47
CA PRO A 29 21.42 -3.97 4.16
C PRO A 29 19.90 -3.70 4.19
N PRO A 30 19.05 -4.57 4.78
CA PRO A 30 17.62 -4.29 4.87
C PRO A 30 17.30 -3.02 5.66
N TYR A 31 18.12 -2.68 6.67
CA TYR A 31 17.96 -1.46 7.44
C TYR A 31 18.32 -0.21 6.63
N LEU A 32 19.43 -0.26 5.88
CA LEU A 32 19.84 0.84 4.99
C LEU A 32 18.87 1.04 3.83
N ASP A 33 18.36 -0.07 3.24
CA ASP A 33 17.37 -0.01 2.17
C ASP A 33 16.06 0.63 2.68
N ARG A 34 15.67 0.34 3.93
CA ARG A 34 14.51 0.98 4.56
C ARG A 34 14.72 2.48 4.75
N MET A 35 15.89 2.91 5.24
CA MET A 35 16.22 4.33 5.41
C MET A 35 16.27 5.06 4.07
N LYS A 36 16.83 4.41 3.04
CA LYS A 36 16.87 4.96 1.68
C LYS A 36 15.47 5.10 1.09
N SER A 37 14.60 4.09 1.29
CA SER A 37 13.18 4.14 0.93
C SER A 37 12.46 5.35 1.51
N GLU A 38 12.74 5.68 2.78
CA GLU A 38 12.16 6.85 3.44
C GLU A 38 12.62 8.17 2.79
N GLN A 39 13.86 8.23 2.30
CA GLN A 39 14.38 9.42 1.62
C GLN A 39 13.87 9.55 0.17
N ASP A 40 13.79 8.44 -0.56
CA ASP A 40 13.41 8.43 -1.98
C ASP A 40 11.92 8.81 -2.17
N TYR A 41 11.07 8.57 -1.15
CA TYR A 41 9.63 8.85 -1.19
C TYR A 41 9.19 10.05 -0.32
N GLN A 42 10.11 10.83 0.24
CA GLN A 42 9.77 12.09 0.91
C GLN A 42 9.40 13.16 -0.12
N ILE A 43 8.16 13.14 -0.58
CA ILE A 43 7.56 14.27 -1.27
C ILE A 43 6.94 15.15 -0.19
N ASP A 44 7.39 16.39 -0.13
CA ASP A 44 7.06 17.40 0.88
C ASP A 44 5.60 17.88 0.73
N HIS A 45 4.64 17.08 1.25
CA HIS A 45 3.25 17.50 1.41
C HIS A 45 2.72 17.08 2.77
N GLN A 46 2.23 18.07 3.53
CA GLN A 46 1.64 17.95 4.86
C GLN A 46 0.23 17.35 4.83
N ASP A 47 0.05 16.17 4.24
CA ASP A 47 -1.15 15.38 4.45
C ASP A 47 -0.98 14.54 5.72
N GLU A 48 -1.98 14.54 6.61
CA GLU A 48 -1.97 13.73 7.83
C GLU A 48 -1.79 12.22 7.54
N LEU A 49 -2.07 11.78 6.32
CA LEU A 49 -1.84 10.43 5.81
C LEU A 49 -0.41 10.19 5.32
N GLY A 50 0.25 11.22 4.76
CA GLY A 50 1.57 11.10 4.14
C GLY A 50 1.59 10.21 2.90
N ILE A 51 0.45 10.02 2.20
CA ILE A 51 0.35 9.25 0.95
C ILE A 51 0.39 10.22 -0.23
N ASN A 52 1.59 10.42 -0.77
CA ASN A 52 1.79 11.18 -2.00
C ASN A 52 2.86 10.46 -2.82
N TYR A 53 2.44 9.44 -3.54
CA TYR A 53 3.31 8.54 -4.28
C TYR A 53 2.92 8.44 -5.74
N PRO A 54 3.89 8.27 -6.66
CA PRO A 54 3.58 7.85 -8.02
C PRO A 54 2.97 6.45 -8.01
N ILE A 55 1.95 6.25 -8.84
CA ILE A 55 1.32 4.96 -9.07
C ILE A 55 1.89 4.40 -10.37
N VAL A 56 2.57 3.26 -10.29
CA VAL A 56 3.13 2.60 -11.47
C VAL A 56 2.21 1.52 -11.99
N TYR A 57 2.37 1.14 -13.27
CA TYR A 57 1.58 0.11 -13.94
C TYR A 57 2.48 -0.76 -14.82
N SER A 58 2.25 -2.07 -14.82
CA SER A 58 3.01 -3.03 -15.65
C SER A 58 2.14 -4.06 -16.37
N GLY A 59 0.82 -4.06 -16.14
CA GLY A 59 -0.07 -5.09 -16.64
C GLY A 59 0.03 -6.42 -15.87
N ASP A 60 0.73 -6.43 -14.74
CA ASP A 60 0.85 -7.56 -13.81
C ASP A 60 0.94 -7.08 -12.36
N ASN A 61 0.75 -7.98 -11.40
CA ASN A 61 0.75 -7.67 -9.96
C ASN A 61 2.05 -8.09 -9.25
N GLU A 62 3.10 -8.48 -9.98
CA GLU A 62 4.33 -9.01 -9.40
C GLU A 62 5.52 -8.05 -9.53
N LYS A 63 5.64 -7.40 -10.69
CA LYS A 63 6.82 -6.59 -11.06
C LYS A 63 7.19 -5.55 -10.00
N TYR A 64 6.21 -4.80 -9.52
CA TYR A 64 6.43 -3.69 -8.59
C TYR A 64 6.26 -4.05 -7.11
N LEU A 65 5.97 -5.31 -6.77
CA LEU A 65 5.96 -5.77 -5.38
C LEU A 65 7.31 -5.60 -4.68
N ARG A 66 8.41 -5.73 -5.42
CA ARG A 66 9.78 -5.66 -4.89
C ARG A 66 10.70 -4.77 -5.71
N LYS A 67 10.13 -3.85 -6.49
CA LYS A 67 10.89 -2.90 -7.31
C LYS A 67 10.42 -1.47 -7.07
N ASP A 68 11.39 -0.55 -7.06
CA ASP A 68 11.11 0.88 -7.07
C ASP A 68 10.52 1.33 -8.42
N ILE A 69 10.16 2.60 -8.54
CA ILE A 69 9.61 3.19 -9.77
C ILE A 69 10.59 3.16 -10.94
N HIS A 70 11.89 2.98 -10.69
CA HIS A 70 12.95 2.88 -11.70
C HIS A 70 13.24 1.41 -12.09
N GLY A 71 12.56 0.45 -11.43
CA GLY A 71 12.72 -0.99 -11.69
C GLY A 71 13.86 -1.67 -10.94
N ASN A 72 14.50 -1.00 -9.98
CA ASN A 72 15.52 -1.59 -9.11
C ASN A 72 14.87 -2.37 -7.97
N GLU A 73 15.55 -3.41 -7.48
CA GLU A 73 15.10 -4.19 -6.33
C GLU A 73 14.97 -3.27 -5.08
N HIS A 74 13.81 -3.31 -4.44
CA HIS A 74 13.50 -2.46 -3.32
C HIS A 74 12.53 -3.13 -2.34
N ILE A 75 12.83 -3.10 -1.02
CA ILE A 75 12.04 -3.82 -0.01
C ILE A 75 10.61 -3.29 0.14
N ALA A 76 10.40 -1.99 -0.04
CA ALA A 76 9.08 -1.35 0.03
C ALA A 76 8.31 -1.46 -1.30
N GLY A 77 8.93 -1.97 -2.38
CA GLY A 77 8.31 -1.98 -3.69
C GLY A 77 7.88 -0.58 -4.15
N SER A 78 6.81 -0.52 -4.93
CA SER A 78 6.13 0.70 -5.35
C SER A 78 4.64 0.63 -5.02
N ILE A 79 3.94 1.76 -5.09
CA ILE A 79 2.49 1.80 -5.18
C ILE A 79 2.12 1.50 -6.64
N PHE A 80 1.25 0.51 -6.89
CA PHE A 80 0.95 0.09 -8.26
C PHE A 80 -0.53 -0.23 -8.48
N LEU A 81 -1.00 -0.02 -9.69
CA LEU A 81 -2.36 -0.33 -10.13
C LEU A 81 -2.48 -1.83 -10.47
N GLU A 82 -3.64 -2.43 -10.14
CA GLU A 82 -4.03 -3.80 -10.52
C GLU A 82 -3.75 -4.06 -12.01
N GLY A 83 -3.04 -5.16 -12.28
CA GLY A 83 -2.57 -5.48 -13.64
C GLY A 83 -3.67 -5.70 -14.68
N LEU A 84 -4.88 -6.05 -14.24
CA LEU A 84 -6.05 -6.22 -15.12
C LEU A 84 -6.85 -4.93 -15.31
N ASN A 85 -6.57 -3.86 -14.56
CA ASN A 85 -7.18 -2.56 -14.76
C ASN A 85 -6.57 -1.82 -15.96
N GLN A 86 -7.33 -0.87 -16.52
CA GLN A 86 -6.82 0.05 -17.51
C GLN A 86 -5.92 1.11 -16.87
N SER A 87 -4.77 1.38 -17.48
CA SER A 87 -3.75 2.31 -16.92
C SER A 87 -4.21 3.76 -16.78
N ASP A 88 -5.28 4.15 -17.47
CA ASP A 88 -5.89 5.48 -17.43
C ASP A 88 -7.00 5.60 -16.36
N PHE A 89 -7.19 4.58 -15.53
CA PHE A 89 -8.26 4.50 -14.53
C PHE A 89 -9.67 4.60 -15.12
N SER A 90 -9.89 4.22 -16.39
CA SER A 90 -11.20 4.29 -17.02
C SER A 90 -12.20 3.26 -16.49
N ASP A 91 -11.75 2.16 -15.89
CA ASP A 91 -12.61 1.13 -15.31
C ASP A 91 -13.54 1.68 -14.23
N LEU A 92 -14.70 1.02 -14.03
CA LEU A 92 -15.61 1.33 -12.93
C LEU A 92 -15.03 0.95 -11.57
N TYR A 93 -14.22 -0.11 -11.51
CA TYR A 93 -13.58 -0.56 -10.30
C TYR A 93 -12.07 -0.71 -10.52
N ASN A 94 -11.30 0.00 -9.72
CA ASN A 94 -9.84 0.00 -9.77
C ASN A 94 -9.28 -0.38 -8.40
N ILE A 95 -8.12 -1.07 -8.40
CA ILE A 95 -7.40 -1.43 -7.18
C ILE A 95 -5.98 -0.90 -7.25
N ILE A 96 -5.54 -0.23 -6.20
CA ILE A 96 -4.15 0.20 -6.03
C ILE A 96 -3.56 -0.55 -4.84
N TYR A 97 -2.40 -1.14 -5.05
CA TYR A 97 -1.66 -1.88 -4.05
C TYR A 97 -0.49 -1.09 -3.49
N GLY A 98 -0.20 -1.28 -2.21
CA GLY A 98 0.98 -0.74 -1.55
C GLY A 98 1.35 -1.55 -0.31
N HIS A 99 2.64 -1.62 -0.01
CA HIS A 99 3.10 -2.33 1.18
C HIS A 99 2.68 -1.64 2.49
N ASN A 100 2.34 -2.44 3.50
CA ASN A 100 2.19 -1.97 4.88
C ASN A 100 3.56 -1.88 5.54
N MET A 101 4.20 -0.73 5.46
CA MET A 101 5.50 -0.50 6.07
C MET A 101 5.36 -0.09 7.54
N ASN A 102 6.18 -0.68 8.43
CA ASN A 102 6.11 -0.42 9.87
C ASN A 102 6.37 1.05 10.25
N ASN A 103 7.13 1.78 9.43
CA ASN A 103 7.40 3.21 9.60
C ASN A 103 6.26 4.10 9.11
N GLY A 104 5.17 3.52 8.59
CA GLY A 104 4.00 4.24 8.08
C GLY A 104 4.14 4.72 6.63
N SER A 105 5.27 4.48 5.96
CA SER A 105 5.42 4.79 4.53
C SER A 105 4.59 3.83 3.65
N MET A 106 4.51 4.12 2.37
CA MET A 106 3.66 3.45 1.40
C MET A 106 2.20 3.44 1.88
N PHE A 107 1.56 2.28 2.01
CA PHE A 107 0.21 2.16 2.59
C PHE A 107 0.19 1.79 4.07
N GLY A 108 1.34 1.86 4.77
CA GLY A 108 1.41 1.62 6.21
C GLY A 108 0.58 2.60 7.06
N SER A 109 0.31 3.81 6.55
CA SER A 109 -0.54 4.80 7.21
C SER A 109 -2.04 4.54 7.05
N LEU A 110 -2.49 3.68 6.10
CA LEU A 110 -3.92 3.38 5.90
C LEU A 110 -4.59 2.81 7.15
N LYS A 111 -3.84 2.10 8.01
CA LYS A 111 -4.35 1.59 9.28
C LYS A 111 -4.89 2.67 10.24
N LYS A 112 -4.56 3.95 10.02
CA LYS A 112 -5.15 5.07 10.78
C LYS A 112 -6.67 5.18 10.57
N TYR A 113 -7.19 4.67 9.43
CA TYR A 113 -8.63 4.62 9.17
C TYR A 113 -9.41 3.65 10.07
N LYS A 114 -8.73 2.79 10.86
CA LYS A 114 -9.37 2.03 11.95
C LYS A 114 -9.86 2.93 13.09
N ASP A 115 -9.47 4.20 13.10
CA ASP A 115 -9.99 5.24 13.99
C ASP A 115 -11.04 6.09 13.24
N GLU A 116 -12.29 6.04 13.70
CA GLU A 116 -13.41 6.80 13.11
C GLU A 116 -13.16 8.32 13.13
N GLY A 117 -12.50 8.81 14.19
CA GLY A 117 -12.14 10.23 14.32
C GLY A 117 -11.14 10.67 13.27
N PHE A 118 -10.24 9.76 12.86
CA PHE A 118 -9.30 9.99 11.77
C PHE A 118 -10.03 10.04 10.43
N TRP A 119 -10.94 9.09 10.15
CA TRP A 119 -11.73 9.08 8.93
C TRP A 119 -12.56 10.39 8.80
N LYS A 120 -13.23 10.85 9.85
CA LYS A 120 -14.04 12.08 9.84
C LYS A 120 -13.27 13.31 9.37
N LYS A 121 -11.96 13.35 9.61
CA LYS A 121 -11.08 14.45 9.18
C LYS A 121 -10.45 14.23 7.81
N ASN A 122 -10.32 12.98 7.37
CA ASN A 122 -9.54 12.57 6.20
C ASN A 122 -10.38 11.75 5.21
N GLN A 123 -11.56 12.25 4.83
CA GLN A 123 -12.53 11.52 4.00
C GLN A 123 -12.18 11.49 2.52
N TYR A 124 -11.24 12.34 2.06
CA TYR A 124 -11.03 12.57 0.64
C TYR A 124 -9.57 12.40 0.25
N PHE A 125 -9.37 11.93 -0.98
CA PHE A 125 -8.07 11.97 -1.65
C PHE A 125 -8.26 12.15 -3.16
N THR A 126 -7.18 12.45 -3.88
CA THR A 126 -7.21 12.66 -5.33
C THR A 126 -6.17 11.77 -6.01
N VAL A 127 -6.56 11.15 -7.12
CA VAL A 127 -5.67 10.45 -8.04
C VAL A 127 -5.50 11.32 -9.28
N TYR A 128 -4.26 11.59 -9.65
CA TYR A 128 -3.90 12.34 -10.84
C TYR A 128 -3.39 11.39 -11.92
N THR A 129 -3.92 11.52 -13.12
CA THR A 129 -3.38 10.96 -14.34
C THR A 129 -2.82 12.09 -15.21
N GLU A 130 -2.22 11.77 -16.35
CA GLU A 130 -1.70 12.79 -17.28
C GLU A 130 -2.77 13.80 -17.74
N SER A 131 -4.02 13.37 -17.84
CA SER A 131 -5.11 14.18 -18.41
C SER A 131 -6.27 14.45 -17.47
N THR A 132 -6.31 13.83 -16.29
CA THR A 132 -7.51 13.85 -15.45
C THR A 132 -7.15 13.73 -13.97
N ALA A 133 -7.80 14.56 -13.14
CA ALA A 133 -7.81 14.42 -11.68
C ALA A 133 -9.14 13.78 -11.26
N TYR A 134 -9.06 12.69 -10.51
CA TYR A 134 -10.20 11.98 -9.94
C TYR A 134 -10.24 12.23 -8.44
N ARG A 135 -11.27 12.89 -7.93
CA ARG A 135 -11.47 13.09 -6.50
C ARG A 135 -12.36 12.00 -5.93
N TYR A 136 -11.87 11.34 -4.90
CA TYR A 136 -12.53 10.23 -4.24
C TYR A 136 -12.96 10.59 -2.82
N GLN A 137 -14.09 10.02 -2.39
CA GLN A 137 -14.58 10.04 -1.01
C GLN A 137 -14.62 8.62 -0.45
N ILE A 138 -13.98 8.40 0.69
CA ILE A 138 -13.91 7.09 1.36
C ILE A 138 -15.25 6.77 1.96
N PHE A 139 -15.82 5.61 1.57
CA PHE A 139 -17.13 5.16 2.04
C PHE A 139 -17.08 3.86 2.84
N SER A 140 -16.00 3.07 2.76
CA SER A 140 -15.86 1.80 3.46
C SER A 140 -14.41 1.44 3.69
N TYR A 141 -14.13 0.66 4.75
CA TYR A 141 -12.85 0.03 4.99
C TYR A 141 -13.04 -1.23 5.81
N GLU A 142 -12.28 -2.27 5.46
CA GLU A 142 -12.42 -3.60 6.04
C GLU A 142 -11.10 -4.39 6.01
N ASP A 143 -11.03 -5.47 6.79
CA ASP A 143 -10.01 -6.52 6.66
C ASP A 143 -10.54 -7.63 5.71
N ALA A 144 -10.29 -7.51 4.41
CA ALA A 144 -10.74 -8.45 3.38
C ALA A 144 -9.84 -9.68 3.25
N VAL A 145 -10.41 -10.83 2.89
CA VAL A 145 -9.65 -12.08 2.64
C VAL A 145 -8.95 -12.01 1.28
N VAL A 146 -7.68 -12.41 1.23
CA VAL A 146 -6.90 -12.49 -0.01
C VAL A 146 -7.59 -13.43 -1.02
N GLY A 147 -7.77 -12.96 -2.26
CA GLY A 147 -8.47 -13.70 -3.31
C GLY A 147 -9.99 -13.70 -3.18
N GLY A 148 -10.56 -12.89 -2.28
CA GLY A 148 -12.01 -12.67 -2.17
C GLY A 148 -12.56 -11.78 -3.29
N ASN A 149 -13.86 -11.44 -3.20
CA ASN A 149 -14.58 -10.67 -4.22
C ASN A 149 -13.96 -9.28 -4.49
N VAL A 150 -13.27 -8.69 -3.51
CA VAL A 150 -12.57 -7.39 -3.64
C VAL A 150 -11.56 -7.38 -4.78
N TYR A 151 -10.97 -8.54 -5.12
CA TYR A 151 -9.96 -8.65 -6.18
C TYR A 151 -10.53 -8.96 -7.57
N LYS A 152 -11.85 -9.04 -7.70
CA LYS A 152 -12.51 -9.16 -8.99
C LYS A 152 -12.64 -7.78 -9.63
N VAL A 153 -12.13 -7.62 -10.84
CA VAL A 153 -12.24 -6.38 -11.65
C VAL A 153 -13.05 -6.62 -12.93
N GLY A 154 -13.25 -5.57 -13.74
CA GLY A 154 -13.96 -5.68 -15.01
C GLY A 154 -15.48 -5.59 -14.89
N TYR A 155 -15.99 -5.07 -13.78
CA TYR A 155 -17.42 -4.84 -13.60
C TYR A 155 -18.02 -3.91 -14.64
N GLN A 156 -19.29 -4.21 -14.98
CA GLN A 156 -20.14 -3.33 -15.78
C GLN A 156 -21.26 -2.75 -14.87
N PRO A 157 -21.87 -1.60 -15.23
CA PRO A 157 -23.02 -1.07 -14.50
C PRO A 157 -24.14 -2.10 -14.43
N GLY A 158 -24.69 -2.36 -13.25
CA GLY A 158 -25.79 -3.32 -13.09
C GLY A 158 -25.86 -3.95 -11.71
N GLU A 159 -26.73 -4.95 -11.58
CA GLU A 159 -27.03 -5.63 -10.32
C GLU A 159 -25.81 -6.31 -9.69
N GLU A 160 -24.99 -6.97 -10.49
CA GLU A 160 -23.78 -7.64 -10.01
C GLU A 160 -22.81 -6.65 -9.33
N TYR A 161 -22.57 -5.50 -10.00
CA TYR A 161 -21.70 -4.47 -9.43
C TYR A 161 -22.33 -3.78 -8.22
N GLN A 162 -23.63 -3.56 -8.22
CA GLN A 162 -24.33 -3.01 -7.06
C GLN A 162 -24.24 -3.96 -5.85
N THR A 163 -24.46 -5.26 -6.05
CA THR A 163 -24.31 -6.26 -5.00
C THR A 163 -22.90 -6.24 -4.39
N PHE A 164 -21.89 -6.12 -5.22
CA PHE A 164 -20.50 -6.01 -4.77
C PHE A 164 -20.25 -4.73 -3.94
N ILE A 165 -20.79 -3.59 -4.38
CA ILE A 165 -20.71 -2.32 -3.62
C ILE A 165 -21.43 -2.44 -2.27
N ASP A 166 -22.62 -3.05 -2.26
CA ASP A 166 -23.41 -3.24 -1.05
C ASP A 166 -22.69 -4.17 -0.05
N GLU A 167 -21.92 -5.16 -0.54
CA GLU A 167 -21.04 -5.99 0.29
C GLU A 167 -19.94 -5.16 0.94
N MET A 168 -19.26 -4.27 0.20
CA MET A 168 -18.25 -3.36 0.76
C MET A 168 -18.84 -2.45 1.85
N VAL A 169 -20.02 -1.88 1.62
CA VAL A 169 -20.72 -1.03 2.60
C VAL A 169 -21.06 -1.85 3.85
N LYS A 170 -21.60 -3.06 3.67
CA LYS A 170 -22.01 -3.95 4.76
C LYS A 170 -20.84 -4.42 5.62
N ASN A 171 -19.68 -4.70 4.98
CA ASN A 171 -18.49 -5.21 5.65
C ASN A 171 -17.64 -4.11 6.31
N SER A 172 -17.99 -2.84 6.08
CA SER A 172 -17.24 -1.71 6.64
C SER A 172 -17.18 -1.75 8.16
N ASP A 173 -16.01 -1.50 8.72
CA ASP A 173 -15.80 -1.40 10.17
C ASP A 173 -16.65 -0.27 10.82
N PHE A 174 -17.00 0.78 10.06
CA PHE A 174 -17.88 1.86 10.48
C PHE A 174 -18.92 2.17 9.40
N ASP A 175 -20.09 2.59 9.83
CA ASP A 175 -21.10 3.17 8.93
C ASP A 175 -20.73 4.62 8.60
N THR A 176 -20.35 4.84 7.35
CA THR A 176 -20.00 6.17 6.84
C THR A 176 -21.21 6.96 6.35
N GLY A 177 -22.36 6.31 6.19
CA GLY A 177 -23.58 6.89 5.61
C GLY A 177 -23.50 7.16 4.10
N ILE A 178 -22.44 6.67 3.42
CA ILE A 178 -22.25 6.85 1.99
C ILE A 178 -22.60 5.56 1.27
N GLU A 179 -23.55 5.62 0.33
CA GLU A 179 -24.07 4.49 -0.44
C GLU A 179 -23.81 4.69 -1.94
N PRO A 180 -22.68 4.25 -2.49
CA PRO A 180 -22.41 4.35 -3.91
C PRO A 180 -23.38 3.50 -4.75
N LYS A 181 -23.55 3.87 -6.03
CA LYS A 181 -24.41 3.18 -6.99
C LYS A 181 -23.57 2.48 -8.05
N SER A 182 -24.13 1.48 -8.72
CA SER A 182 -23.45 0.69 -9.76
C SER A 182 -22.99 1.51 -10.98
N THR A 183 -23.31 2.78 -11.06
CA THR A 183 -22.80 3.72 -12.08
C THR A 183 -21.59 4.52 -11.57
N ASN A 184 -21.30 4.46 -10.28
CA ASN A 184 -20.17 5.16 -9.70
C ASN A 184 -18.86 4.42 -9.95
N LYS A 185 -17.79 5.16 -10.15
CA LYS A 185 -16.43 4.65 -10.18
C LYS A 185 -15.92 4.47 -8.75
N ILE A 186 -15.44 3.27 -8.43
CA ILE A 186 -14.89 2.90 -7.13
C ILE A 186 -13.38 2.67 -7.26
N LEU A 187 -12.64 3.07 -6.26
CA LEU A 187 -11.21 2.79 -6.10
C LEU A 187 -10.96 2.15 -4.74
N THR A 188 -10.22 1.07 -4.73
CA THR A 188 -9.76 0.40 -3.51
C THR A 188 -8.26 0.60 -3.34
N LEU A 189 -7.85 1.02 -2.14
CA LEU A 189 -6.46 1.03 -1.69
C LEU A 189 -6.23 -0.22 -0.84
N SER A 190 -5.35 -1.12 -1.28
CA SER A 190 -5.13 -2.44 -0.69
C SER A 190 -3.74 -2.58 -0.08
N THR A 191 -3.66 -3.04 1.18
CA THR A 191 -2.38 -3.30 1.86
C THR A 191 -2.45 -4.50 2.79
N CYS A 192 -1.28 -5.06 3.16
CA CYS A 192 -1.21 -6.16 4.11
C CYS A 192 -1.72 -5.74 5.49
N THR A 193 -2.39 -6.65 6.21
CA THR A 193 -2.68 -6.46 7.64
C THR A 193 -1.43 -6.72 8.49
N ASP A 194 -1.38 -6.15 9.69
CA ASP A 194 -0.21 -6.30 10.59
C ASP A 194 -0.06 -7.73 11.15
N HIS A 195 -1.16 -8.50 11.25
CA HIS A 195 -1.20 -9.73 12.05
C HIS A 195 -1.65 -10.98 11.29
N ASP A 196 -2.18 -10.84 10.08
CA ASP A 196 -2.74 -11.96 9.31
C ASP A 196 -2.42 -11.82 7.83
N SER A 197 -1.48 -12.66 7.34
CA SER A 197 -1.07 -12.67 5.94
C SER A 197 -2.17 -13.13 4.98
N SER A 198 -3.23 -13.78 5.49
CA SER A 198 -4.41 -14.19 4.70
C SER A 198 -5.39 -13.05 4.44
N LYS A 199 -5.16 -11.88 5.05
CA LYS A 199 -6.01 -10.70 4.92
C LYS A 199 -5.25 -9.50 4.38
N ARG A 200 -6.03 -8.56 3.86
CA ARG A 200 -5.59 -7.22 3.45
C ARG A 200 -6.49 -6.20 4.10
N PHE A 201 -5.92 -5.07 4.51
CA PHE A 201 -6.69 -3.91 4.90
C PHE A 201 -7.04 -3.11 3.64
N GLU A 202 -8.34 -2.93 3.42
CA GLU A 202 -8.89 -2.31 2.24
C GLU A 202 -9.56 -0.98 2.62
N VAL A 203 -9.31 0.06 1.85
CA VAL A 203 -10.00 1.35 1.95
C VAL A 203 -10.71 1.60 0.63
N HIS A 204 -12.04 1.64 0.64
CA HIS A 204 -12.86 1.80 -0.55
C HIS A 204 -13.38 3.23 -0.65
N ALA A 205 -13.24 3.80 -1.84
CA ALA A 205 -13.64 5.18 -2.09
C ALA A 205 -14.41 5.33 -3.40
N VAL A 206 -15.43 6.18 -3.39
CA VAL A 206 -16.24 6.52 -4.54
C VAL A 206 -15.75 7.80 -5.19
N CYS A 207 -15.62 7.81 -6.52
CA CYS A 207 -15.30 9.01 -7.28
C CYS A 207 -16.48 9.99 -7.22
N ILE A 208 -16.23 11.18 -6.70
CA ILE A 208 -17.23 12.24 -6.52
C ILE A 208 -17.07 13.41 -7.48
N ASP A 209 -15.86 13.57 -8.06
CA ASP A 209 -15.57 14.63 -9.03
C ASP A 209 -14.46 14.17 -10.00
N THR A 210 -14.52 14.71 -11.21
CA THR A 210 -13.55 14.44 -12.27
C THR A 210 -13.24 15.72 -13.01
N GLN A 211 -11.97 16.14 -13.01
CA GLN A 211 -11.52 17.36 -13.68
C GLN A 211 -10.50 17.02 -14.75
N LYS A 212 -10.66 17.59 -15.95
CA LYS A 212 -9.65 17.52 -17.00
C LYS A 212 -8.47 18.41 -16.65
N ILE A 213 -7.26 17.87 -16.75
CA ILE A 213 -6.02 18.63 -16.60
C ILE A 213 -5.67 19.10 -18.02
N SER A 214 -5.68 20.43 -18.24
CA SER A 214 -5.17 21.00 -19.49
C SER A 214 -3.64 21.05 -19.40
N GLU A 215 -2.95 20.56 -20.43
CA GLU A 215 -1.54 20.90 -20.65
C GLU A 215 -1.46 22.42 -20.89
N GLU A 216 -0.71 23.14 -20.05
CA GLU A 216 -0.30 24.54 -20.31
C GLU A 216 0.92 24.57 -21.23
#